data_e3b9567a64c23301c837311a6408e4b3
#
_entry.id   e3b9567a64c23301c837311a6408e4b3
#
_cell.length_a   1.000
_cell.length_b   1.000
_cell.length_c   1.000
_cell.angle_alpha   90.00
_cell.angle_beta   90.00
_cell.angle_gamma   90.00
#
_symmetry.space_group_name_H-M   'P 1'
#
loop_
_entity.id
_entity.type
_entity.pdbx_description
1 polymer ?
#
loop_
_entity_poly.entity_id
_entity_poly.type
_entity_poly.pdbx_seq_one_letter_code
_entity_poly.pdbx_strand_id
1 'polypeptide(L)'
;MINDGNYYLLSLDDKSGKMRTFRVDRMRNIRLTHEARCGEEEFKNINLSEYAKEHFGMFHGQEEHVSISFISFLLDTVVDRFGTRGVVYNKEDAEGKYIRATFNVAVNEQFFAWVCGFGRRMKIVSPPSVVERYKEHLDKVRNMYE
;
A
#
# COMPACT_ATOMS: atom_id res chain seq x y z
N MET A 1 7.14 -13.18 0.95
CA MET A 1 5.94 -12.38 1.29
C MET A 1 4.77 -12.89 0.46
N ILE A 2 3.53 -12.77 0.97
CA ILE A 2 2.29 -13.16 0.27
C ILE A 2 1.39 -11.94 0.17
N ASN A 3 0.83 -11.68 -1.01
CA ASN A 3 -0.17 -10.64 -1.23
C ASN A 3 -1.14 -11.08 -2.33
N ASP A 4 -2.44 -10.96 -2.07
CA ASP A 4 -3.53 -11.38 -2.98
C ASP A 4 -3.31 -12.80 -3.55
N GLY A 5 -2.92 -13.75 -2.69
CA GLY A 5 -2.66 -15.14 -3.06
C GLY A 5 -1.37 -15.40 -3.86
N ASN A 6 -0.55 -14.39 -4.12
CA ASN A 6 0.70 -14.52 -4.84
C ASN A 6 1.90 -14.43 -3.90
N TYR A 7 2.95 -15.22 -4.21
CA TYR A 7 4.22 -15.15 -3.50
C TYR A 7 5.15 -14.12 -4.13
N TYR A 8 5.81 -13.33 -3.27
CA TYR A 8 6.79 -12.32 -3.67
C TYR A 8 8.12 -12.54 -2.97
N LEU A 9 9.20 -12.44 -3.73
CA LEU A 9 10.57 -12.33 -3.24
C LEU A 9 10.91 -10.85 -3.06
N LEU A 10 11.36 -10.47 -1.87
CA LEU A 10 12.00 -9.17 -1.63
C LEU A 10 13.51 -9.38 -1.72
N SER A 11 14.18 -8.68 -2.60
CA SER A 11 15.63 -8.75 -2.75
C SER A 11 16.23 -7.42 -3.18
N LEU A 12 17.53 -7.29 -2.96
CA LEU A 12 18.32 -6.18 -3.51
C LEU A 12 18.40 -6.33 -5.03
N ASP A 13 18.08 -5.26 -5.76
CA ASP A 13 18.24 -5.18 -7.20
C ASP A 13 19.61 -4.56 -7.51
N ASP A 14 20.54 -5.36 -7.99
CA ASP A 14 21.93 -4.97 -8.28
C ASP A 14 22.04 -3.77 -9.24
N LYS A 15 21.04 -3.60 -10.14
CA LYS A 15 21.05 -2.50 -11.10
C LYS A 15 20.69 -1.16 -10.48
N SER A 16 19.74 -1.16 -9.55
CA SER A 16 19.26 0.07 -8.92
C SER A 16 19.83 0.29 -7.52
N GLY A 17 20.45 -0.72 -6.90
CA GLY A 17 20.89 -0.69 -5.50
C GLY A 17 19.75 -0.57 -4.51
N LYS A 18 18.51 -0.90 -4.90
CA LYS A 18 17.31 -0.74 -4.06
C LYS A 18 16.64 -2.09 -3.80
N MET A 19 16.00 -2.19 -2.65
CA MET A 19 15.12 -3.32 -2.38
C MET A 19 13.91 -3.29 -3.30
N ARG A 20 13.61 -4.42 -3.95
CA ARG A 20 12.49 -4.58 -4.87
C ARG A 20 11.76 -5.89 -4.65
N THR A 21 10.49 -5.92 -5.01
CA THR A 21 9.66 -7.12 -4.97
C THR A 21 9.52 -7.76 -6.35
N PHE A 22 9.67 -9.08 -6.39
CA PHE A 22 9.53 -9.88 -7.60
C PHE A 22 8.50 -10.98 -7.38
N ARG A 23 7.53 -11.14 -8.29
CA ARG A 23 6.57 -12.24 -8.21
C ARG A 23 7.27 -13.57 -8.52
N VAL A 24 7.13 -14.52 -7.61
CA VAL A 24 7.83 -15.82 -7.70
C VAL A 24 7.36 -16.63 -8.90
N ASP A 25 6.06 -16.63 -9.22
CA ASP A 25 5.49 -17.34 -10.35
C ASP A 25 5.90 -16.79 -11.74
N ARG A 26 6.47 -15.59 -11.77
CA ARG A 26 6.99 -14.95 -13.01
C ARG A 26 8.48 -15.15 -13.21
N MET A 27 9.17 -15.78 -12.27
CA MET A 27 10.60 -16.05 -12.37
C MET A 27 10.85 -17.14 -13.41
N ARG A 28 11.90 -16.96 -14.21
CA ARG A 28 12.32 -17.92 -15.23
C ARG A 28 13.77 -18.31 -15.03
N ASN A 29 14.14 -19.51 -15.49
CA ASN A 29 15.52 -20.01 -15.45
C ASN A 29 16.16 -20.00 -14.06
N ILE A 30 15.37 -20.31 -13.02
CA ILE A 30 15.86 -20.38 -11.64
C ILE A 30 16.85 -21.52 -11.52
N ARG A 31 18.04 -21.23 -10.96
CA ARG A 31 19.09 -22.21 -10.69
C ARG A 31 19.82 -21.87 -9.40
N LEU A 32 20.33 -22.88 -8.74
CA LEU A 32 21.24 -22.69 -7.62
C LEU A 32 22.59 -22.22 -8.15
N THR A 33 23.17 -21.22 -7.51
CA THR A 33 24.56 -20.78 -7.73
C THR A 33 25.39 -21.12 -6.50
N HIS A 34 26.71 -21.15 -6.65
CA HIS A 34 27.63 -21.31 -5.53
C HIS A 34 28.05 -19.96 -4.91
N GLU A 35 27.49 -18.87 -5.43
CA GLU A 35 27.75 -17.52 -4.94
C GLU A 35 27.05 -17.28 -3.60
N ALA A 36 27.69 -16.53 -2.71
CA ALA A 36 27.08 -16.09 -1.48
C ALA A 36 25.97 -15.08 -1.74
N ARG A 37 24.94 -15.07 -0.89
CA ARG A 37 23.88 -14.07 -0.95
C ARG A 37 24.43 -12.70 -0.60
N CYS A 38 24.02 -11.67 -1.32
CA CYS A 38 24.29 -10.25 -1.03
C CYS A 38 23.04 -9.55 -0.50
N GLY A 39 23.19 -8.31 0.02
CA GLY A 39 22.07 -7.49 0.50
C GLY A 39 21.61 -7.81 1.91
N GLU A 40 22.42 -8.51 2.72
CA GLU A 40 22.04 -8.87 4.10
C GLU A 40 21.88 -7.66 5.00
N GLU A 41 22.76 -6.66 4.87
CA GLU A 41 22.71 -5.46 5.70
C GLU A 41 21.47 -4.60 5.36
N GLU A 42 21.14 -4.47 4.10
CA GLU A 42 19.94 -3.76 3.64
C GLU A 42 18.69 -4.47 4.14
N PHE A 43 18.70 -5.81 4.13
CA PHE A 43 17.57 -6.62 4.56
C PHE A 43 17.33 -6.57 6.08
N LYS A 44 18.41 -6.54 6.91
CA LYS A 44 18.31 -6.48 8.38
C LYS A 44 17.53 -5.25 8.87
N ASN A 45 17.59 -4.16 8.13
CA ASN A 45 16.92 -2.91 8.48
C ASN A 45 15.46 -2.84 8.03
N ILE A 46 14.94 -3.88 7.35
CA ILE A 46 13.56 -3.90 6.83
C ILE A 46 12.65 -4.68 7.77
N ASN A 47 11.63 -3.98 8.28
CA ASN A 47 10.49 -4.65 8.89
C ASN A 47 9.53 -5.14 7.78
N LEU A 48 9.58 -6.43 7.47
CA LEU A 48 8.78 -7.04 6.40
C LEU A 48 7.27 -6.82 6.56
N SER A 49 6.78 -6.78 7.81
CA SER A 49 5.35 -6.56 8.08
C SER A 49 4.94 -5.12 7.77
N GLU A 50 5.78 -4.16 8.13
CA GLU A 50 5.56 -2.74 7.82
C GLU A 50 5.70 -2.49 6.32
N TYR A 51 6.77 -3.01 5.72
CA TYR A 51 6.99 -2.91 4.27
C TYR A 51 5.79 -3.42 3.46
N ALA A 52 5.22 -4.58 3.84
CA ALA A 52 4.06 -5.14 3.14
C ALA A 52 2.80 -4.29 3.29
N LYS A 53 2.61 -3.62 4.43
CA LYS A 53 1.46 -2.75 4.68
C LYS A 53 1.57 -1.41 3.95
N GLU A 54 2.76 -0.84 3.88
CA GLU A 54 3.04 0.43 3.23
C GLU A 54 2.96 0.34 1.69
N HIS A 55 3.35 -0.82 1.13
CA HIS A 55 3.43 -1.03 -0.31
C HIS A 55 2.21 -1.80 -0.84
N PHE A 56 1.15 -1.10 -1.17
CA PHE A 56 -0.06 -1.66 -1.77
C PHE A 56 0.25 -2.48 -3.01
N GLY A 57 -0.22 -3.76 -3.02
CA GLY A 57 -0.07 -4.66 -4.16
C GLY A 57 1.37 -4.95 -4.57
N MET A 58 2.35 -4.69 -3.70
CA MET A 58 3.79 -4.81 -3.98
C MET A 58 4.28 -3.93 -5.16
N PHE A 59 3.55 -2.87 -5.46
CA PHE A 59 3.93 -1.87 -6.45
C PHE A 59 4.61 -0.69 -5.76
N HIS A 60 5.61 -0.13 -6.42
CA HIS A 60 6.33 1.04 -5.94
C HIS A 60 5.44 2.29 -6.06
N GLY A 61 5.49 3.16 -5.06
CA GLY A 61 4.83 4.45 -5.03
C GLY A 61 5.61 5.40 -4.14
N GLN A 62 5.25 6.67 -4.16
CA GLN A 62 5.78 7.63 -3.21
C GLN A 62 5.13 7.37 -1.85
N GLU A 63 5.95 7.13 -0.81
CA GLU A 63 5.46 7.02 0.56
C GLU A 63 4.98 8.37 1.05
N GLU A 64 3.75 8.41 1.53
CA GLU A 64 3.13 9.61 2.05
C GLU A 64 2.31 9.30 3.30
N HIS A 65 2.25 10.28 4.18
CA HIS A 65 1.43 10.23 5.39
C HIS A 65 0.00 10.65 5.02
N VAL A 66 -0.89 9.67 4.95
CA VAL A 66 -2.25 9.84 4.41
C VAL A 66 -3.29 9.66 5.51
N SER A 67 -4.34 10.49 5.47
CA SER A 67 -5.55 10.27 6.26
C SER A 67 -6.72 9.91 5.35
N ILE A 68 -7.43 8.86 5.72
CA ILE A 68 -8.71 8.48 5.12
C ILE A 68 -9.84 8.63 6.14
N SER A 69 -11.04 8.98 5.67
CA SER A 69 -12.26 8.97 6.46
C SER A 69 -13.21 7.93 5.89
N PHE A 70 -13.82 7.13 6.76
CA PHE A 70 -14.70 6.04 6.36
C PHE A 70 -15.79 5.78 7.41
N ILE A 71 -16.89 5.14 6.99
CA ILE A 71 -17.96 4.73 7.92
C ILE A 71 -17.44 3.64 8.87
N SER A 72 -17.85 3.69 10.13
CA SER A 72 -17.37 2.80 11.21
C SER A 72 -17.52 1.31 10.90
N PHE A 73 -18.48 0.92 10.06
CA PHE A 73 -18.66 -0.45 9.57
C PHE A 73 -17.43 -1.01 8.84
N LEU A 74 -16.58 -0.14 8.27
CA LEU A 74 -15.36 -0.55 7.57
C LEU A 74 -14.12 -0.63 8.47
N LEU A 75 -14.28 -0.43 9.80
CA LEU A 75 -13.14 -0.39 10.72
C LEU A 75 -12.29 -1.66 10.63
N ASP A 76 -12.91 -2.84 10.70
CA ASP A 76 -12.19 -4.11 10.65
C ASP A 76 -11.45 -4.26 9.31
N THR A 77 -12.07 -3.88 8.20
CA THR A 77 -11.43 -3.92 6.87
C THR A 77 -10.20 -3.02 6.79
N VAL A 78 -10.26 -1.82 7.40
CA VAL A 78 -9.14 -0.89 7.43
C VAL A 78 -8.04 -1.39 8.39
N VAL A 79 -8.44 -1.93 9.55
CA VAL A 79 -7.51 -2.52 10.52
C VAL A 79 -6.82 -3.76 9.94
N ASP A 80 -7.54 -4.62 9.23
CA ASP A 80 -6.96 -5.79 8.56
C ASP A 80 -5.91 -5.38 7.51
N ARG A 81 -6.17 -4.27 6.82
CA ARG A 81 -5.27 -3.78 5.77
C ARG A 81 -4.03 -3.06 6.32
N PHE A 82 -4.21 -2.15 7.27
CA PHE A 82 -3.15 -1.28 7.77
C PHE A 82 -2.66 -1.65 9.17
N GLY A 83 -3.42 -2.45 9.91
CA GLY A 83 -3.13 -2.83 11.29
C GLY A 83 -3.42 -1.69 12.27
N THR A 84 -2.93 -1.87 13.50
CA THR A 84 -3.05 -0.89 14.59
C THR A 84 -1.72 -0.24 14.94
N ARG A 85 -0.61 -0.84 14.54
CA ARG A 85 0.73 -0.34 14.85
C ARG A 85 1.13 0.72 13.82
N GLY A 86 1.46 1.91 14.31
CA GLY A 86 1.80 3.06 13.43
C GLY A 86 0.59 3.70 12.74
N VAL A 87 -0.63 3.30 13.09
CA VAL A 87 -1.87 3.87 12.57
C VAL A 87 -2.63 4.57 13.70
N VAL A 88 -3.09 5.80 13.44
CA VAL A 88 -3.89 6.58 14.38
C VAL A 88 -5.35 6.53 13.95
N TYR A 89 -6.23 6.00 14.81
CA TYR A 89 -7.66 5.95 14.58
C TYR A 89 -8.39 6.93 15.48
N ASN A 90 -9.21 7.81 14.90
CA ASN A 90 -10.00 8.81 15.61
C ASN A 90 -11.45 8.80 15.15
N LYS A 91 -12.41 8.96 16.07
CA LYS A 91 -13.80 9.26 15.71
C LYS A 91 -13.87 10.68 15.13
N GLU A 92 -14.58 10.85 14.01
CA GLU A 92 -14.78 12.16 13.38
C GLU A 92 -16.05 12.88 13.89
N ASP A 93 -16.99 12.13 14.41
CA ASP A 93 -18.25 12.66 14.97
C ASP A 93 -18.55 12.07 16.35
N ALA A 94 -19.43 12.74 17.10
CA ALA A 94 -19.81 12.33 18.45
C ALA A 94 -20.53 10.95 18.49
N GLU A 95 -21.19 10.59 17.41
CA GLU A 95 -21.93 9.33 17.28
C GLU A 95 -21.01 8.16 16.89
N GLY A 96 -19.77 8.45 16.44
CA GLY A 96 -18.82 7.44 15.98
C GLY A 96 -19.23 6.78 14.66
N LYS A 97 -20.01 7.47 13.85
CA LYS A 97 -20.46 7.00 12.53
C LYS A 97 -19.31 7.01 11.52
N TYR A 98 -18.42 8.00 11.63
CA TYR A 98 -17.24 8.13 10.80
C TYR A 98 -15.97 8.01 11.63
N ILE A 99 -14.99 7.34 11.06
CA ILE A 99 -13.67 7.14 11.66
C ILE A 99 -12.63 7.67 10.69
N ARG A 100 -11.61 8.34 11.21
CA ARG A 100 -10.41 8.74 10.49
C ARG A 100 -9.27 7.82 10.86
N ALA A 101 -8.61 7.25 9.85
CA ALA A 101 -7.34 6.55 10.02
C ALA A 101 -6.23 7.35 9.35
N THR A 102 -5.08 7.47 10.04
CA THR A 102 -3.90 8.16 9.54
C THR A 102 -2.70 7.24 9.63
N PHE A 103 -2.00 7.04 8.50
CA PHE A 103 -0.93 6.06 8.34
C PHE A 103 0.01 6.42 7.19
N ASN A 104 1.17 5.77 7.14
CA ASN A 104 2.07 5.84 5.99
C ASN A 104 1.69 4.80 4.95
N VAL A 105 1.68 5.18 3.68
CA VAL A 105 1.36 4.29 2.56
C VAL A 105 2.06 4.73 1.28
N ALA A 106 2.48 3.76 0.47
CA ALA A 106 2.92 4.03 -0.91
C ALA A 106 1.71 4.41 -1.76
N VAL A 107 1.62 5.70 -2.10
CA VAL A 107 0.50 6.23 -2.90
C VAL A 107 0.69 5.88 -4.37
N ASN A 108 -0.16 5.00 -4.88
CA ASN A 108 -0.15 4.48 -6.24
C ASN A 108 -1.58 4.16 -6.73
N GLU A 109 -1.71 3.69 -7.96
CA GLU A 109 -3.02 3.35 -8.56
C GLU A 109 -3.76 2.24 -7.78
N GLN A 110 -3.05 1.30 -7.16
CA GLN A 110 -3.68 0.23 -6.35
C GLN A 110 -4.28 0.80 -5.06
N PHE A 111 -3.60 1.76 -4.42
CA PHE A 111 -4.17 2.48 -3.28
C PHE A 111 -5.44 3.23 -3.69
N PHE A 112 -5.40 3.94 -4.82
CA PHE A 112 -6.57 4.66 -5.33
C PHE A 112 -7.71 3.72 -5.70
N ALA A 113 -7.42 2.59 -6.37
CA ALA A 113 -8.40 1.57 -6.70
C ALA A 113 -9.03 0.96 -5.44
N TRP A 114 -8.23 0.70 -4.40
CA TRP A 114 -8.73 0.19 -3.13
C TRP A 114 -9.68 1.17 -2.45
N VAL A 115 -9.33 2.45 -2.37
CA VAL A 115 -10.21 3.50 -1.83
C VAL A 115 -11.49 3.61 -2.67
N CYS A 116 -11.36 3.63 -4.00
CA CYS A 116 -12.49 3.70 -4.94
C CYS A 116 -13.48 2.54 -4.77
N GLY A 117 -12.98 1.34 -4.44
CA GLY A 117 -13.80 0.14 -4.23
C GLY A 117 -14.85 0.27 -3.12
N PHE A 118 -14.67 1.20 -2.18
CA PHE A 118 -15.66 1.47 -1.12
C PHE A 118 -16.68 2.57 -1.49
N GLY A 119 -16.51 3.20 -2.64
CA GLY A 119 -17.41 4.24 -3.14
C GLY A 119 -17.59 5.39 -2.13
N ARG A 120 -18.84 5.75 -1.83
CA ARG A 120 -19.15 6.87 -0.90
C ARG A 120 -18.83 6.57 0.56
N ARG A 121 -18.42 5.37 0.90
CA ARG A 121 -18.19 4.93 2.29
C ARG A 121 -16.79 5.25 2.79
N MET A 122 -15.91 5.68 1.88
CA MET A 122 -14.52 6.02 2.18
C MET A 122 -14.04 7.17 1.30
N LYS A 123 -13.21 8.05 1.85
CA LYS A 123 -12.55 9.15 1.11
C LYS A 123 -11.16 9.42 1.65
N ILE A 124 -10.28 9.90 0.79
CA ILE A 124 -8.99 10.47 1.20
C ILE A 124 -9.25 11.88 1.71
N VAL A 125 -8.67 12.24 2.86
CA VAL A 125 -8.85 13.54 3.52
C VAL A 125 -7.60 14.40 3.43
N SER A 126 -6.44 13.79 3.59
CA SER A 126 -5.15 14.48 3.55
C SER A 126 -4.03 13.55 3.06
N PRO A 127 -2.90 14.10 2.56
CA PRO A 127 -2.67 15.52 2.30
C PRO A 127 -3.44 16.00 1.04
N PRO A 128 -3.58 17.31 0.82
CA PRO A 128 -4.28 17.86 -0.36
C PRO A 128 -3.70 17.37 -1.68
N SER A 129 -2.38 17.19 -1.77
CA SER A 129 -1.70 16.66 -2.96
C SER A 129 -2.19 15.27 -3.37
N VAL A 130 -2.42 14.39 -2.40
CA VAL A 130 -2.95 13.04 -2.65
C VAL A 130 -4.43 13.11 -3.04
N VAL A 131 -5.20 14.00 -2.44
CA VAL A 131 -6.61 14.23 -2.80
C VAL A 131 -6.73 14.66 -4.26
N GLU A 132 -5.91 15.62 -4.71
CA GLU A 132 -5.94 16.09 -6.10
C GLU A 132 -5.51 14.98 -7.08
N ARG A 133 -4.45 14.24 -6.79
CA ARG A 133 -4.03 13.08 -7.61
C ARG A 133 -5.12 12.01 -7.68
N TYR A 134 -5.87 11.81 -6.60
CA TYR A 134 -7.00 10.88 -6.60
C TYR A 134 -8.14 11.36 -7.50
N LYS A 135 -8.47 12.66 -7.47
CA LYS A 135 -9.46 13.25 -8.39
C LYS A 135 -9.05 13.08 -9.85
N GLU A 136 -7.79 13.40 -10.18
CA GLU A 136 -7.24 13.18 -11.52
C GLU A 136 -7.34 11.71 -11.97
N HIS A 137 -7.06 10.77 -11.05
CA HIS A 137 -7.20 9.33 -11.32
C HIS A 137 -8.65 8.98 -11.65
N LEU A 138 -9.62 9.46 -10.87
CA LEU A 138 -11.04 9.23 -11.10
C LEU A 138 -11.51 9.84 -12.43
N ASP A 139 -11.04 11.04 -12.79
CA ASP A 139 -11.35 11.67 -14.06
C ASP A 139 -10.77 10.89 -15.25
N LYS A 140 -9.54 10.40 -15.15
CA LYS A 140 -8.94 9.52 -16.17
C LYS A 140 -9.77 8.24 -16.37
N VAL A 141 -10.22 7.61 -15.27
CA VAL A 141 -11.07 6.42 -15.36
C VAL A 141 -12.41 6.75 -16.00
N ARG A 142 -13.05 7.86 -15.61
CA ARG A 142 -14.33 8.30 -16.18
C ARG A 142 -14.20 8.52 -17.69
N ASN A 143 -13.17 9.22 -18.13
CA ASN A 143 -12.96 9.57 -19.54
C ASN A 143 -12.70 8.34 -20.45
N MET A 144 -12.44 7.16 -19.87
CA MET A 144 -12.36 5.91 -20.65
C MET A 144 -13.74 5.40 -21.12
N TYR A 145 -14.82 5.95 -20.56
CA TYR A 145 -16.21 5.54 -20.84
C TYR A 145 -17.01 6.63 -21.58
N GLU A 146 -16.40 7.74 -21.90
CA GLU A 146 -16.93 8.83 -22.75
C GLU A 146 -16.45 8.66 -24.21
#